data_492793614965bf487e9b47576705dcff
#
_entry.id   492793614965bf487e9b47576705dcff
#
_cell.length_a   1.000
_cell.length_b   1.000
_cell.length_c   1.000
_cell.angle_alpha   90.00
_cell.angle_beta   90.00
_cell.angle_gamma   90.00
#
_symmetry.space_group_name_H-M   'P 1'
#
loop_
_entity.id
_entity.type
_entity.pdbx_description
1 polymer ?
#
loop_
_entity_poly.entity_id
_entity_poly.type
_entity_poly.pdbx_seq_one_letter_code
_entity_poly.pdbx_strand_id
1 'polypeptide(L)'
;MSKQKSTSSDNPRSLSKDLPTASFVKLLGCWLYDFMLLCAVWLVAGIIYIIPAQMFAQVDSSQKDNLSTTEFSGPAFYSYLFIVTWFFFAWFWTHGGQTLGLRAWSLRLQTADGNTLNWTQTLLRFLIAGTPWLLSLFVYQQIIDKQLLAPPYQYSAFIIGFIGLFWMFIDKENRSLQDILSHTRIVVIPKNPKGVKQKLY
;
A
#
# COMPACT_ATOMS: atom_id res chain seq x y z
N MET A 1 40.28 -23.58 -30.64
CA MET A 1 39.04 -23.85 -29.87
C MET A 1 39.04 -22.97 -28.65
N SER A 2 38.43 -21.80 -28.73
CA SER A 2 38.31 -20.86 -27.63
C SER A 2 37.01 -21.16 -26.87
N LYS A 3 37.11 -21.65 -25.65
CA LYS A 3 35.97 -21.82 -24.74
C LYS A 3 35.49 -20.44 -24.31
N GLN A 4 34.37 -19.99 -24.85
CA GLN A 4 33.63 -18.83 -24.43
C GLN A 4 33.14 -19.08 -23.00
N LYS A 5 33.74 -18.41 -22.04
CA LYS A 5 33.38 -18.41 -20.63
C LYS A 5 32.05 -17.66 -20.53
N SER A 6 30.91 -18.39 -20.49
CA SER A 6 29.61 -17.81 -20.23
C SER A 6 29.65 -17.20 -18.83
N THR A 7 29.73 -15.88 -18.77
CA THR A 7 29.64 -15.12 -17.52
C THR A 7 28.22 -15.32 -16.97
N SER A 8 28.14 -15.74 -15.72
CA SER A 8 26.90 -15.99 -14.96
C SER A 8 26.02 -14.74 -14.73
N SER A 9 26.38 -13.62 -15.37
CA SER A 9 25.71 -12.33 -15.27
C SER A 9 24.47 -12.17 -16.15
N ASP A 10 24.18 -13.13 -17.07
CA ASP A 10 23.07 -13.00 -18.02
C ASP A 10 21.73 -13.58 -17.52
N ASN A 11 21.65 -14.01 -16.26
CA ASN A 11 20.38 -14.43 -15.70
C ASN A 11 19.55 -13.19 -15.28
N PRO A 12 18.37 -12.93 -15.90
CA PRO A 12 17.52 -11.79 -15.56
C PRO A 12 17.15 -11.71 -14.07
N ARG A 13 17.16 -12.85 -13.37
CA ARG A 13 16.91 -12.93 -11.94
C ARG A 13 18.05 -12.43 -11.08
N SER A 14 19.31 -12.58 -11.50
CA SER A 14 20.46 -12.02 -10.79
C SER A 14 20.48 -10.49 -10.90
N LEU A 15 20.18 -9.95 -12.08
CA LEU A 15 20.09 -8.50 -12.32
C LEU A 15 19.01 -7.82 -11.48
N SER A 16 17.90 -8.51 -11.17
CA SER A 16 16.84 -7.93 -10.34
C SER A 16 17.19 -7.89 -8.85
N LYS A 17 18.12 -8.74 -8.39
CA LYS A 17 18.60 -8.75 -7.00
C LYS A 17 19.54 -7.57 -6.69
N ASP A 18 20.27 -7.09 -7.68
CA ASP A 18 21.31 -6.05 -7.52
C ASP A 18 20.78 -4.62 -7.74
N LEU A 19 19.45 -4.47 -7.96
CA LEU A 19 18.86 -3.15 -8.15
C LEU A 19 18.88 -2.35 -6.83
N PRO A 20 19.22 -1.03 -6.89
CA PRO A 20 19.23 -0.19 -5.70
C PRO A 20 17.84 -0.01 -5.14
N THR A 21 17.72 0.02 -3.82
CA THR A 21 16.49 0.32 -3.11
C THR A 21 16.04 1.76 -3.34
N ALA A 22 14.73 1.99 -3.23
CA ALA A 22 14.15 3.32 -3.45
C ALA A 22 14.53 4.27 -2.32
N SER A 23 14.84 5.52 -2.65
CA SER A 23 15.04 6.58 -1.65
C SER A 23 13.70 7.01 -1.05
N PHE A 24 13.73 7.50 0.20
CA PHE A 24 12.56 7.98 0.94
C PHE A 24 11.74 9.01 0.14
N VAL A 25 12.40 10.00 -0.50
CA VAL A 25 11.72 11.04 -1.28
C VAL A 25 10.91 10.46 -2.44
N LYS A 26 11.46 9.46 -3.14
CA LYS A 26 10.74 8.77 -4.23
C LYS A 26 9.55 7.98 -3.71
N LEU A 27 9.70 7.32 -2.55
CA LEU A 27 8.60 6.59 -1.92
C LEU A 27 7.51 7.51 -1.44
N LEU A 28 7.86 8.67 -0.87
CA LEU A 28 6.88 9.67 -0.45
C LEU A 28 6.09 10.22 -1.66
N GLY A 29 6.77 10.55 -2.75
CA GLY A 29 6.12 10.99 -3.98
C GLY A 29 5.20 9.91 -4.58
N CYS A 30 5.65 8.65 -4.58
CA CYS A 30 4.84 7.51 -4.99
C CYS A 30 3.59 7.36 -4.11
N TRP A 31 3.75 7.42 -2.78
CA TRP A 31 2.67 7.29 -1.82
C TRP A 31 1.63 8.39 -1.98
N LEU A 32 2.06 9.66 -2.17
CA LEU A 32 1.14 10.77 -2.42
C LEU A 32 0.34 10.56 -3.70
N TYR A 33 0.98 10.09 -4.77
CA TYR A 33 0.31 9.81 -6.03
C TYR A 33 -0.72 8.68 -5.88
N ASP A 34 -0.33 7.57 -5.27
CA ASP A 34 -1.24 6.44 -5.04
C ASP A 34 -2.38 6.81 -4.09
N PHE A 35 -2.14 7.68 -3.10
CA PHE A 35 -3.18 8.20 -2.22
C PHE A 35 -4.24 9.03 -2.98
N MET A 36 -3.82 9.90 -3.91
CA MET A 36 -4.78 10.65 -4.75
C MET A 36 -5.64 9.70 -5.60
N LEU A 37 -5.03 8.65 -6.17
CA LEU A 37 -5.76 7.63 -6.91
C LEU A 37 -6.72 6.86 -6.01
N LEU A 38 -6.29 6.52 -4.81
CA LEU A 38 -7.11 5.81 -3.84
C LEU A 38 -8.32 6.64 -3.40
N CYS A 39 -8.18 7.96 -3.25
CA CYS A 39 -9.32 8.86 -3.01
C CYS A 39 -10.37 8.75 -4.13
N ALA A 40 -9.94 8.73 -5.39
CA ALA A 40 -10.86 8.55 -6.52
C ALA A 40 -11.53 7.16 -6.49
N VAL A 41 -10.79 6.10 -6.17
CA VAL A 41 -11.35 4.75 -6.00
C VAL A 41 -12.36 4.70 -4.88
N TRP A 42 -12.09 5.34 -3.74
CA TRP A 42 -13.02 5.41 -2.60
C TRP A 42 -14.29 6.19 -2.92
N LEU A 43 -14.19 7.26 -3.71
CA LEU A 43 -15.38 7.99 -4.18
C LEU A 43 -16.27 7.08 -5.03
N VAL A 44 -15.70 6.38 -6.01
CA VAL A 44 -16.46 5.44 -6.85
C VAL A 44 -17.02 4.29 -6.03
N ALA A 45 -16.21 3.69 -5.16
CA ALA A 45 -16.63 2.61 -4.28
C ALA A 45 -17.76 3.06 -3.33
N GLY A 46 -17.68 4.28 -2.78
CA GLY A 46 -18.72 4.87 -1.96
C GLY A 46 -20.04 5.01 -2.71
N ILE A 47 -20.01 5.51 -3.94
CA ILE A 47 -21.21 5.63 -4.79
C ILE A 47 -21.82 4.23 -5.05
N ILE A 48 -20.99 3.23 -5.38
CA ILE A 48 -21.44 1.85 -5.62
C ILE A 48 -22.08 1.24 -4.37
N TYR A 49 -21.58 1.58 -3.17
CA TYR A 49 -22.14 1.09 -1.90
C TYR A 49 -23.49 1.75 -1.57
N ILE A 50 -23.61 3.07 -1.77
CA ILE A 50 -24.77 3.85 -1.34
C ILE A 50 -25.98 3.61 -2.21
N ILE A 51 -25.82 3.52 -3.54
CA ILE A 51 -26.97 3.41 -4.45
C ILE A 51 -27.84 2.19 -4.11
N PRO A 52 -27.30 0.96 -3.96
CA PRO A 52 -28.10 -0.18 -3.53
C PRO A 52 -28.69 0.00 -2.12
N ALA A 53 -27.90 0.53 -1.17
CA ALA A 53 -28.38 0.72 0.19
C ALA A 53 -29.61 1.64 0.24
N GLN A 54 -29.59 2.74 -0.48
CA GLN A 54 -30.75 3.64 -0.57
C GLN A 54 -31.96 3.01 -1.29
N MET A 55 -31.72 2.21 -2.32
CA MET A 55 -32.81 1.49 -3.02
C MET A 55 -33.50 0.48 -2.09
N PHE A 56 -32.76 -0.26 -1.28
CA PHE A 56 -33.33 -1.19 -0.31
C PHE A 56 -34.02 -0.48 0.85
N ALA A 57 -33.49 0.66 1.31
CA ALA A 57 -34.09 1.43 2.38
C ALA A 57 -35.41 2.11 2.00
N GLN A 58 -35.62 2.44 0.74
CA GLN A 58 -36.92 2.99 0.27
C GLN A 58 -38.05 1.95 0.30
N VAL A 59 -37.71 0.66 0.33
CA VAL A 59 -38.68 -0.44 0.44
C VAL A 59 -39.19 -0.56 1.88
N ASP A 60 -38.38 -0.18 2.88
CA ASP A 60 -38.78 -0.21 4.31
C ASP A 60 -38.97 1.23 4.84
N SER A 61 -40.18 1.77 4.63
CA SER A 61 -40.53 3.15 4.93
C SER A 61 -40.52 3.51 6.43
N SER A 62 -40.31 2.53 7.32
CA SER A 62 -40.25 2.73 8.77
C SER A 62 -38.87 3.20 9.31
N GLN A 63 -37.84 3.21 8.49
CA GLN A 63 -36.47 3.57 8.91
C GLN A 63 -35.86 4.85 8.26
N LYS A 64 -36.72 5.68 7.65
CA LYS A 64 -36.28 6.83 6.83
C LYS A 64 -35.42 7.87 7.57
N ASP A 65 -35.57 8.04 8.87
CA ASP A 65 -34.96 9.15 9.59
C ASP A 65 -33.53 8.88 10.09
N ASN A 66 -33.04 7.62 10.09
CA ASN A 66 -31.72 7.25 10.62
C ASN A 66 -30.71 6.76 9.56
N LEU A 67 -31.10 6.71 8.29
CA LEU A 67 -30.32 6.01 7.27
C LEU A 67 -29.12 6.81 6.74
N SER A 68 -29.25 8.13 6.71
CA SER A 68 -28.29 8.99 5.98
C SER A 68 -26.91 9.14 6.65
N THR A 69 -26.80 8.91 7.95
CA THR A 69 -25.52 9.04 8.68
C THR A 69 -24.96 7.70 9.14
N THR A 70 -25.80 6.69 9.39
CA THR A 70 -25.39 5.39 9.93
C THR A 70 -24.72 4.52 8.87
N GLU A 71 -25.09 4.67 7.60
CA GLU A 71 -24.53 3.83 6.52
C GLU A 71 -23.09 4.14 6.18
N PHE A 72 -22.67 5.42 6.26
CA PHE A 72 -21.30 5.83 6.00
C PHE A 72 -20.33 5.59 7.16
N SER A 73 -20.83 5.29 8.35
CA SER A 73 -20.02 5.11 9.56
C SER A 73 -20.09 3.70 10.15
N GLY A 74 -20.79 2.78 9.47
CA GLY A 74 -20.94 1.42 9.95
C GLY A 74 -19.74 0.51 9.68
N PRO A 75 -19.52 -0.53 10.52
CA PRO A 75 -18.42 -1.49 10.33
C PRO A 75 -18.43 -2.15 8.94
N ALA A 76 -19.60 -2.35 8.35
CA ALA A 76 -19.77 -2.93 7.02
C ALA A 76 -19.15 -2.05 5.93
N PHE A 77 -19.38 -0.74 5.98
CA PHE A 77 -18.80 0.20 5.03
C PHE A 77 -17.27 0.25 5.11
N TYR A 78 -16.71 0.32 6.33
CA TYR A 78 -15.26 0.30 6.51
C TYR A 78 -14.62 -1.02 6.09
N SER A 79 -15.28 -2.16 6.34
CA SER A 79 -14.82 -3.46 5.87
C SER A 79 -14.83 -3.55 4.35
N TYR A 80 -15.87 -3.01 3.71
CA TYR A 80 -15.95 -2.91 2.25
C TYR A 80 -14.81 -2.06 1.69
N LEU A 81 -14.57 -0.85 2.22
CA LEU A 81 -13.47 0.00 1.78
C LEU A 81 -12.10 -0.64 2.00
N PHE A 82 -11.93 -1.38 3.10
CA PHE A 82 -10.71 -2.13 3.38
C PHE A 82 -10.44 -3.19 2.29
N ILE A 83 -11.47 -3.96 1.92
CA ILE A 83 -11.37 -4.98 0.86
C ILE A 83 -11.07 -4.33 -0.49
N VAL A 84 -11.76 -3.24 -0.85
CA VAL A 84 -11.53 -2.50 -2.09
C VAL A 84 -10.09 -1.97 -2.14
N THR A 85 -9.61 -1.40 -1.04
CA THR A 85 -8.24 -0.87 -0.95
C THR A 85 -7.20 -1.97 -1.11
N TRP A 86 -7.37 -3.09 -0.39
CA TRP A 86 -6.48 -4.23 -0.53
C TRP A 86 -6.48 -4.78 -1.94
N PHE A 87 -7.65 -4.99 -2.54
CA PHE A 87 -7.78 -5.51 -3.90
C PHE A 87 -7.12 -4.59 -4.92
N PHE A 88 -7.28 -3.27 -4.78
CA PHE A 88 -6.62 -2.28 -5.62
C PHE A 88 -5.10 -2.45 -5.61
N PHE A 89 -4.47 -2.46 -4.44
CA PHE A 89 -3.02 -2.63 -4.35
C PHE A 89 -2.58 -4.03 -4.78
N ALA A 90 -3.28 -5.08 -4.34
CA ALA A 90 -2.96 -6.47 -4.65
C ALA A 90 -2.97 -6.75 -6.15
N TRP A 91 -3.93 -6.19 -6.88
CA TRP A 91 -3.98 -6.29 -8.33
C TRP A 91 -2.70 -5.79 -8.99
N PHE A 92 -2.27 -4.58 -8.67
CA PHE A 92 -1.05 -4.01 -9.25
C PHE A 92 0.22 -4.74 -8.82
N TRP A 93 0.30 -5.16 -7.57
CA TRP A 93 1.50 -5.84 -7.04
C TRP A 93 1.67 -7.24 -7.60
N THR A 94 0.57 -7.95 -7.90
CA THR A 94 0.63 -9.28 -8.51
C THR A 94 0.85 -9.22 -10.02
N HIS A 95 0.33 -8.21 -10.73
CA HIS A 95 0.37 -8.10 -12.19
C HIS A 95 1.53 -7.26 -12.75
N GLY A 96 2.56 -7.01 -12.00
CA GLY A 96 3.73 -6.27 -12.50
C GLY A 96 4.59 -5.64 -11.41
N GLY A 97 4.10 -5.65 -10.17
CA GLY A 97 4.81 -5.07 -9.02
C GLY A 97 4.84 -3.54 -9.05
N GLN A 98 3.97 -2.90 -9.84
CA GLN A 98 3.96 -1.44 -9.99
C GLN A 98 2.54 -0.88 -9.90
N THR A 99 2.26 -0.07 -8.89
CA THR A 99 1.13 0.86 -8.89
C THR A 99 1.41 2.01 -9.87
N LEU A 100 0.42 2.85 -10.12
CA LEU A 100 0.63 4.02 -10.98
C LEU A 100 1.63 5.01 -10.36
N GLY A 101 1.63 5.17 -9.03
CA GLY A 101 2.64 5.95 -8.33
C GLY A 101 4.04 5.34 -8.47
N LEU A 102 4.21 4.04 -8.24
CA LEU A 102 5.48 3.34 -8.43
C LEU A 102 5.99 3.49 -9.88
N ARG A 103 5.10 3.41 -10.86
CA ARG A 103 5.44 3.56 -12.28
C ARG A 103 5.91 4.97 -12.61
N ALA A 104 5.26 6.00 -12.08
CA ALA A 104 5.63 7.40 -12.28
C ALA A 104 7.06 7.70 -11.78
N TRP A 105 7.46 7.06 -10.68
CA TRP A 105 8.79 7.23 -10.07
C TRP A 105 9.81 6.18 -10.50
N SER A 106 9.50 5.35 -11.51
CA SER A 106 10.36 4.25 -11.99
C SER A 106 10.76 3.29 -10.86
N LEU A 107 9.80 2.97 -10.00
CA LEU A 107 9.95 2.03 -8.89
C LEU A 107 9.20 0.74 -9.19
N ARG A 108 9.63 -0.35 -8.57
CA ARG A 108 8.96 -1.66 -8.63
C ARG A 108 9.02 -2.35 -7.28
N LEU A 109 7.90 -2.88 -6.87
CA LEU A 109 7.80 -3.79 -5.73
C LEU A 109 8.08 -5.21 -6.21
N GLN A 110 8.98 -5.90 -5.52
CA GLN A 110 9.33 -7.29 -5.79
C GLN A 110 9.63 -8.03 -4.48
N THR A 111 9.65 -9.36 -4.55
CA THR A 111 10.15 -10.19 -3.46
C THR A 111 11.67 -10.03 -3.32
N ALA A 112 12.25 -10.49 -2.21
CA ALA A 112 13.70 -10.53 -2.03
C ALA A 112 14.41 -11.28 -3.18
N ASP A 113 13.73 -12.25 -3.80
CA ASP A 113 14.22 -13.02 -4.94
C ASP A 113 14.04 -12.38 -6.31
N GLY A 114 13.42 -11.19 -6.37
CA GLY A 114 13.20 -10.43 -7.61
C GLY A 114 11.95 -10.82 -8.39
N ASN A 115 11.06 -11.65 -7.83
CA ASN A 115 9.80 -12.04 -8.44
C ASN A 115 8.66 -11.05 -8.09
N THR A 116 7.55 -11.14 -8.83
CA THR A 116 6.30 -10.48 -8.44
C THR A 116 5.71 -11.14 -7.21
N LEU A 117 4.93 -10.38 -6.43
CA LEU A 117 4.26 -10.89 -5.24
C LEU A 117 3.11 -11.83 -5.62
N ASN A 118 2.84 -12.80 -4.77
CA ASN A 118 1.61 -13.59 -4.81
C ASN A 118 0.52 -12.93 -3.94
N TRP A 119 -0.72 -13.39 -4.04
CA TRP A 119 -1.87 -12.83 -3.32
C TRP A 119 -1.69 -12.87 -1.79
N THR A 120 -1.13 -13.93 -1.26
CA THR A 120 -0.87 -14.06 0.18
C THR A 120 0.16 -13.05 0.67
N GLN A 121 1.23 -12.85 -0.10
CA GLN A 121 2.26 -11.86 0.22
C GLN A 121 1.71 -10.42 0.15
N THR A 122 0.81 -10.13 -0.80
CA THR A 122 0.17 -8.81 -0.88
C THR A 122 -0.72 -8.56 0.33
N LEU A 123 -1.48 -9.56 0.77
CA LEU A 123 -2.30 -9.44 1.96
C LEU A 123 -1.46 -9.22 3.22
N LEU A 124 -0.42 -10.04 3.40
CA LEU A 124 0.51 -9.89 4.52
C LEU A 124 1.14 -8.50 4.56
N ARG A 125 1.67 -8.03 3.42
CA ARG A 125 2.24 -6.70 3.28
C ARG A 125 1.23 -5.61 3.63
N PHE A 126 0.00 -5.71 3.13
CA PHE A 126 -1.06 -4.76 3.37
C PHE A 126 -1.46 -4.69 4.85
N LEU A 127 -1.58 -5.84 5.52
CA LEU A 127 -1.87 -5.92 6.94
C LEU A 127 -0.75 -5.31 7.79
N ILE A 128 0.50 -5.64 7.48
CA ILE A 128 1.67 -5.07 8.19
C ILE A 128 1.73 -3.55 8.00
N ALA A 129 1.49 -3.05 6.78
CA ALA A 129 1.48 -1.62 6.50
C ALA A 129 0.33 -0.89 7.23
N GLY A 130 -0.83 -1.54 7.38
CA GLY A 130 -2.00 -0.99 8.06
C GLY A 130 -1.92 -1.05 9.58
N THR A 131 -1.18 -1.99 10.15
CA THR A 131 -1.12 -2.20 11.61
C THR A 131 -0.72 -0.95 12.41
N PRO A 132 0.32 -0.18 12.06
CA PRO A 132 0.67 1.04 12.78
C PRO A 132 -0.44 2.09 12.74
N TRP A 133 -1.19 2.16 11.64
CA TRP A 133 -2.32 3.09 11.51
C TRP A 133 -3.52 2.66 12.36
N LEU A 134 -3.84 1.37 12.40
CA LEU A 134 -4.88 0.84 13.29
C LEU A 134 -4.54 1.07 14.76
N LEU A 135 -3.28 0.84 15.14
CA LEU A 135 -2.78 1.12 16.48
C LEU A 135 -2.86 2.62 16.79
N SER A 136 -2.47 3.47 15.85
CA SER A 136 -2.58 4.92 15.95
C SER A 136 -4.02 5.38 16.23
N LEU A 137 -4.98 4.86 15.47
CA LEU A 137 -6.40 5.16 15.65
C LEU A 137 -6.92 4.66 17.00
N PHE A 138 -6.52 3.47 17.43
CA PHE A 138 -6.88 2.94 18.75
C PHE A 138 -6.35 3.81 19.87
N VAL A 139 -5.07 4.20 19.82
CA VAL A 139 -4.45 5.08 20.83
C VAL A 139 -5.11 6.45 20.82
N TYR A 140 -5.40 7.02 19.66
CA TYR A 140 -6.12 8.29 19.52
C TYR A 140 -7.49 8.23 20.20
N GLN A 141 -8.26 7.15 19.98
CA GLN A 141 -9.55 6.97 20.63
C GLN A 141 -9.42 6.89 22.15
N GLN A 142 -8.43 6.14 22.68
CA GLN A 142 -8.19 6.07 24.13
C GLN A 142 -7.82 7.44 24.74
N ILE A 143 -7.06 8.26 23.99
CA ILE A 143 -6.68 9.61 24.44
C ILE A 143 -7.92 10.50 24.55
N ILE A 144 -8.83 10.44 23.57
CA ILE A 144 -10.07 11.20 23.56
C ILE A 144 -11.01 10.74 24.70
N ASP A 145 -11.30 9.45 24.76
CA ASP A 145 -12.27 8.89 25.70
C ASP A 145 -11.86 9.15 27.16
N LYS A 146 -10.57 9.09 27.45
CA LYS A 146 -10.03 9.30 28.79
C LYS A 146 -9.56 10.73 29.04
N GLN A 147 -9.70 11.62 28.08
CA GLN A 147 -9.24 13.02 28.15
C GLN A 147 -7.79 13.16 28.63
N LEU A 148 -6.92 12.26 28.20
CA LEU A 148 -5.52 12.17 28.66
C LEU A 148 -4.67 13.36 28.24
N LEU A 149 -5.00 13.99 27.11
CA LEU A 149 -4.24 15.10 26.53
C LEU A 149 -5.16 16.25 26.10
N ALA A 150 -4.65 17.46 26.19
CA ALA A 150 -5.33 18.63 25.62
C ALA A 150 -5.51 18.49 24.09
N PRO A 151 -6.57 19.08 23.48
CA PRO A 151 -6.93 18.88 22.08
C PRO A 151 -5.77 18.93 21.08
N PRO A 152 -4.84 19.90 21.10
CA PRO A 152 -3.77 19.94 20.10
C PRO A 152 -2.80 18.75 20.19
N TYR A 153 -2.63 18.14 21.39
CA TYR A 153 -1.70 17.03 21.59
C TYR A 153 -2.32 15.66 21.31
N GLN A 154 -3.64 15.56 21.16
CA GLN A 154 -4.33 14.31 20.86
C GLN A 154 -3.87 13.72 19.52
N TYR A 155 -3.53 14.58 18.57
CA TYR A 155 -3.04 14.18 17.25
C TYR A 155 -1.65 13.54 17.27
N SER A 156 -0.91 13.61 18.39
CA SER A 156 0.41 12.95 18.52
C SER A 156 0.32 11.43 18.35
N ALA A 157 -0.85 10.82 18.58
CA ALA A 157 -1.08 9.40 18.32
C ALA A 157 -0.79 9.02 16.86
N PHE A 158 -1.02 9.92 15.90
CA PHE A 158 -0.76 9.65 14.48
C PHE A 158 0.73 9.48 14.15
N ILE A 159 1.64 9.92 15.01
CA ILE A 159 3.08 9.66 14.86
C ILE A 159 3.34 8.14 14.81
N ILE A 160 2.55 7.33 15.52
CA ILE A 160 2.65 5.87 15.53
C ILE A 160 2.44 5.31 14.12
N GLY A 161 1.48 5.87 13.35
CA GLY A 161 1.22 5.44 11.98
C GLY A 161 2.42 5.58 11.04
N PHE A 162 3.29 6.55 11.30
CA PHE A 162 4.47 6.79 10.48
C PHE A 162 5.71 5.97 10.88
N ILE A 163 5.69 5.25 12.01
CA ILE A 163 6.86 4.48 12.50
C ILE A 163 7.36 3.50 11.44
N GLY A 164 6.44 2.83 10.73
CA GLY A 164 6.79 1.88 9.67
C GLY A 164 7.58 2.51 8.51
N LEU A 165 7.32 3.78 8.19
CA LEU A 165 8.03 4.54 7.17
C LEU A 165 9.37 5.08 7.69
N PHE A 166 9.39 5.60 8.92
CA PHE A 166 10.61 6.14 9.53
C PHE A 166 11.66 5.07 9.79
N TRP A 167 11.28 3.79 9.87
CA TRP A 167 12.21 2.67 9.98
C TRP A 167 13.27 2.66 8.87
N MET A 168 12.94 3.19 7.67
CA MET A 168 13.88 3.32 6.56
C MET A 168 15.14 4.14 6.87
N PHE A 169 15.08 5.09 7.82
CA PHE A 169 16.23 5.90 8.21
C PHE A 169 17.21 5.14 9.13
N ILE A 170 16.73 4.04 9.73
CA ILE A 170 17.48 3.19 10.64
C ILE A 170 18.08 1.99 9.88
N ASP A 171 17.35 1.48 8.90
CA ASP A 171 17.78 0.31 8.12
C ASP A 171 18.87 0.67 7.11
N LYS A 172 19.97 -0.10 7.11
CA LYS A 172 21.13 0.12 6.24
C LYS A 172 20.82 -0.01 4.74
N GLU A 173 19.75 -0.73 4.40
CA GLU A 173 19.30 -0.96 3.03
C GLU A 173 18.10 -0.06 2.64
N ASN A 174 17.76 0.94 3.47
CA ASN A 174 16.61 1.84 3.27
C ASN A 174 15.29 1.10 3.06
N ARG A 175 15.06 -0.01 3.77
CA ARG A 175 13.82 -0.77 3.71
C ARG A 175 12.83 -0.27 4.77
N SER A 176 11.56 -0.19 4.43
CA SER A 176 10.51 0.05 5.42
C SER A 176 10.26 -1.20 6.28
N LEU A 177 9.66 -1.02 7.44
CA LEU A 177 9.32 -2.15 8.33
C LEU A 177 8.45 -3.20 7.62
N GLN A 178 7.51 -2.74 6.82
CA GLN A 178 6.66 -3.63 6.01
C GLN A 178 7.46 -4.41 4.96
N ASP A 179 8.52 -3.82 4.38
CA ASP A 179 9.38 -4.50 3.42
C ASP A 179 10.13 -5.67 4.07
N ILE A 180 10.66 -5.44 5.28
CA ILE A 180 11.40 -6.45 6.04
C ILE A 180 10.48 -7.61 6.44
N LEU A 181 9.33 -7.31 7.05
CA LEU A 181 8.41 -8.31 7.58
C LEU A 181 7.67 -9.11 6.50
N SER A 182 7.45 -8.54 5.30
CA SER A 182 6.83 -9.23 4.17
C SER A 182 7.83 -9.86 3.20
N HIS A 183 9.14 -9.81 3.50
CA HIS A 183 10.21 -10.28 2.62
C HIS A 183 10.13 -9.70 1.21
N THR A 184 9.79 -8.41 1.11
CA THR A 184 9.69 -7.67 -0.14
C THR A 184 10.62 -6.46 -0.13
N ARG A 185 10.80 -5.84 -1.29
CA ARG A 185 11.57 -4.60 -1.41
C ARG A 185 11.09 -3.76 -2.58
N ILE A 186 11.21 -2.45 -2.46
CA ILE A 186 10.95 -1.51 -3.55
C ILE A 186 12.28 -1.08 -4.15
N VAL A 187 12.45 -1.36 -5.43
CA VAL A 187 13.70 -1.11 -6.17
C VAL A 187 13.50 -0.07 -7.26
N VAL A 188 14.58 0.62 -7.61
CA VAL A 188 14.60 1.58 -8.71
C VAL A 188 14.85 0.85 -10.02
N ILE A 189 13.96 1.02 -11.00
CA ILE A 189 14.17 0.51 -12.37
C ILE A 189 14.96 1.57 -13.14
N PRO A 190 16.14 1.22 -13.71
CA PRO A 190 16.89 2.15 -14.53
C PRO A 190 16.11 2.53 -15.79
N LYS A 191 16.05 3.83 -16.10
CA LYS A 191 15.27 4.39 -17.24
C LYS A 191 15.73 3.90 -18.62
N ASN A 192 16.91 3.28 -18.73
CA ASN A 192 17.44 2.79 -20.00
C ASN A 192 18.39 1.60 -19.81
N PRO A 193 17.88 0.39 -19.58
CA PRO A 193 18.73 -0.78 -19.68
C PRO A 193 18.81 -1.17 -21.15
N LYS A 194 19.90 -0.81 -21.85
CA LYS A 194 20.22 -1.44 -23.13
C LYS A 194 20.24 -2.96 -22.90
N GLY A 195 19.20 -3.66 -23.35
CA GLY A 195 19.08 -5.12 -23.31
C GLY A 195 18.13 -5.73 -22.27
N VAL A 196 17.56 -4.99 -21.28
CA VAL A 196 16.70 -5.59 -20.24
C VAL A 196 15.20 -5.37 -20.48
N LYS A 197 14.81 -4.52 -21.43
CA LYS A 197 13.40 -4.16 -21.70
C LYS A 197 12.48 -5.29 -22.14
N GLN A 198 12.98 -6.44 -22.58
CA GLN A 198 12.13 -7.48 -23.19
C GLN A 198 11.78 -8.67 -22.30
N LYS A 199 12.31 -8.77 -21.07
CA LYS A 199 12.11 -9.96 -20.22
C LYS A 199 11.48 -9.73 -18.84
N LEU A 200 10.98 -8.53 -18.56
CA LEU A 200 10.39 -8.20 -17.25
C LEU A 200 8.85 -8.06 -17.28
N TYR A 201 8.21 -8.37 -18.42
CA TYR A 201 6.76 -8.44 -18.57
C TYR A 201 6.33 -9.84 -18.98
#